data_d7ad87ea458b445a1cc9ca4065f15465
#
_entry.id   d7ad87ea458b445a1cc9ca4065f15465
#
_cell.length_a   1.000
_cell.length_b   1.000
_cell.length_c   1.000
_cell.angle_alpha   90.00
_cell.angle_beta   90.00
_cell.angle_gamma   90.00
#
_symmetry.space_group_name_H-M   'P 1'
#
loop_
_entity.id
_entity.type
_entity.pdbx_description
1 polymer ?
#
loop_
_entity_poly.entity_id
_entity_poly.type
_entity_poly.pdbx_seq_one_letter_code
_entity_poly.pdbx_strand_id
1 'polypeptide(L)'
;MRLTDGSYDQAMREPLDEGRTALWNAVYEGRPDQAALLLAAGGDPWRDMMSGWSPGRLALAGPTPELFGPPPAGAELTPEESETVLRAKSVIAALAGSATPAGWSVAAVAGVSADEAVARVGGRLLDDPTGWSFDDLVAFGINPPFDHGGIGAHDFRGGCVVVHPLGYDASTPRVLRLLSRGTRAYGVVDNQANGRQGTLAVDGVFVGWDLNPGGEPDPEDHHREVLAKFLARGVPSAAALVVACLTAGVYPNAPGLFAGSYRQVFRLDTDVDWFDWSESPSGDG
;
A
#
# COMPACT_ATOMS: atom_id res chain seq x y z
N MET A 1 -10.08 -6.72 -36.97
CA MET A 1 -8.76 -6.94 -37.59
C MET A 1 -8.37 -8.38 -37.25
N ARG A 2 -8.32 -9.30 -38.24
CA ARG A 2 -7.87 -10.69 -38.00
C ARG A 2 -6.35 -10.66 -37.90
N LEU A 3 -5.81 -10.93 -36.71
CA LEU A 3 -4.39 -11.17 -36.54
C LEU A 3 -4.04 -12.49 -37.22
N THR A 4 -2.99 -12.51 -38.02
CA THR A 4 -2.47 -13.72 -38.66
C THR A 4 -1.78 -14.57 -37.60
N ASP A 5 -1.85 -15.89 -37.77
CA ASP A 5 -1.45 -16.96 -36.79
C ASP A 5 -0.10 -16.75 -36.08
N GLY A 6 0.88 -16.14 -36.75
CA GLY A 6 2.21 -15.88 -36.16
C GLY A 6 2.30 -14.68 -35.21
N SER A 7 1.40 -13.69 -35.35
CA SER A 7 1.41 -12.50 -34.49
C SER A 7 0.75 -12.76 -33.12
N TYR A 8 -0.13 -13.75 -33.05
CA TYR A 8 -0.80 -14.17 -31.81
C TYR A 8 0.18 -14.92 -30.90
N ASP A 9 0.99 -15.80 -31.46
CA ASP A 9 2.02 -16.56 -30.75
C ASP A 9 3.11 -15.68 -30.15
N GLN A 10 3.46 -14.59 -30.84
CA GLN A 10 4.48 -13.63 -30.39
C GLN A 10 3.94 -12.75 -29.24
N ALA A 11 2.72 -12.21 -29.38
CA ALA A 11 2.07 -11.40 -28.35
C ALA A 11 1.79 -12.17 -27.04
N MET A 12 1.83 -13.52 -27.11
CA MET A 12 1.61 -14.39 -25.95
C MET A 12 2.87 -14.67 -25.16
N ARG A 13 4.05 -14.57 -25.78
CA ARG A 13 5.35 -14.91 -25.20
C ARG A 13 6.20 -13.71 -24.85
N GLU A 14 5.97 -12.59 -25.50
CA GLU A 14 6.68 -11.33 -25.22
C GLU A 14 5.88 -10.47 -24.25
N PRO A 15 6.53 -9.88 -23.25
CA PRO A 15 5.90 -8.88 -22.44
C PRO A 15 5.37 -7.76 -23.35
N LEU A 16 4.12 -7.38 -23.19
CA LEU A 16 3.63 -6.09 -23.61
C LEU A 16 4.42 -5.03 -22.81
N ASP A 17 4.18 -3.76 -22.96
CA ASP A 17 4.90 -2.74 -22.17
C ASP A 17 4.98 -3.12 -20.68
N GLU A 18 6.10 -2.82 -20.02
CA GLU A 18 6.34 -2.98 -18.58
C GLU A 18 6.31 -4.44 -18.07
N GLY A 19 6.77 -5.41 -18.84
CA GLY A 19 6.92 -6.80 -18.39
C GLY A 19 5.61 -7.59 -18.25
N ARG A 20 4.47 -7.05 -18.72
CA ARG A 20 3.16 -7.69 -18.65
C ARG A 20 2.85 -8.46 -19.93
N THR A 21 2.20 -9.62 -19.82
CA THR A 21 1.66 -10.37 -20.95
C THR A 21 0.16 -10.13 -21.13
N ALA A 22 -0.39 -10.52 -22.28
CA ALA A 22 -1.82 -10.50 -22.50
C ALA A 22 -2.59 -11.33 -21.45
N LEU A 23 -1.99 -12.45 -20.98
CA LEU A 23 -2.59 -13.30 -19.96
C LEU A 23 -2.60 -12.62 -18.58
N TRP A 24 -1.50 -11.93 -18.21
CA TRP A 24 -1.46 -11.11 -17.01
C TRP A 24 -2.56 -10.05 -17.00
N ASN A 25 -2.67 -9.29 -18.09
CA ASN A 25 -3.69 -8.24 -18.21
C ASN A 25 -5.12 -8.80 -18.13
N ALA A 26 -5.39 -9.94 -18.76
CA ALA A 26 -6.71 -10.58 -18.70
C ALA A 26 -7.10 -10.98 -17.26
N VAL A 27 -6.15 -11.49 -16.46
CA VAL A 27 -6.37 -11.83 -15.04
C VAL A 27 -6.49 -10.55 -14.21
N TYR A 28 -5.58 -9.60 -14.39
CA TYR A 28 -5.58 -8.34 -13.65
C TYR A 28 -6.88 -7.56 -13.83
N GLU A 29 -7.41 -7.52 -15.05
CA GLU A 29 -8.65 -6.82 -15.36
C GLU A 29 -9.93 -7.64 -15.05
N GLY A 30 -9.77 -8.87 -14.54
CA GLY A 30 -10.90 -9.73 -14.18
C GLY A 30 -11.69 -10.23 -15.38
N ARG A 31 -10.99 -10.60 -16.47
CA ARG A 31 -11.57 -11.16 -17.70
C ARG A 31 -11.28 -12.67 -17.82
N PRO A 32 -11.96 -13.53 -17.04
CA PRO A 32 -11.66 -14.96 -17.01
C PRO A 32 -11.84 -15.67 -18.34
N ASP A 33 -12.84 -15.27 -19.14
CA ASP A 33 -13.06 -15.87 -20.47
C ASP A 33 -11.91 -15.59 -21.42
N GLN A 34 -11.36 -14.37 -21.38
CA GLN A 34 -10.20 -14.00 -22.18
C GLN A 34 -8.95 -14.73 -21.69
N ALA A 35 -8.76 -14.84 -20.38
CA ALA A 35 -7.66 -15.59 -19.80
C ALA A 35 -7.71 -17.07 -20.20
N ALA A 36 -8.91 -17.69 -20.22
CA ALA A 36 -9.08 -19.07 -20.67
C ALA A 36 -8.73 -19.26 -22.16
N LEU A 37 -9.09 -18.33 -23.03
CA LEU A 37 -8.69 -18.34 -24.45
C LEU A 37 -7.18 -18.22 -24.63
N LEU A 38 -6.55 -17.34 -23.87
CA LEU A 38 -5.09 -17.16 -23.92
C LEU A 38 -4.34 -18.40 -23.39
N LEU A 39 -4.87 -19.04 -22.34
CA LEU A 39 -4.36 -20.32 -21.87
C LEU A 39 -4.46 -21.40 -22.95
N ALA A 40 -5.62 -21.54 -23.61
CA ALA A 40 -5.82 -22.52 -24.67
C ALA A 40 -4.90 -22.28 -25.89
N ALA A 41 -4.49 -21.03 -26.10
CA ALA A 41 -3.53 -20.65 -27.14
C ALA A 41 -2.06 -20.81 -26.70
N GLY A 42 -1.79 -21.42 -25.54
CA GLY A 42 -0.45 -21.78 -25.05
C GLY A 42 0.20 -20.77 -24.11
N GLY A 43 -0.58 -19.84 -23.55
CA GLY A 43 -0.10 -18.95 -22.50
C GLY A 43 0.28 -19.73 -21.24
N ASP A 44 1.40 -19.37 -20.62
CA ASP A 44 1.84 -19.98 -19.37
C ASP A 44 1.35 -19.16 -18.16
N PRO A 45 0.38 -19.67 -17.38
CA PRO A 45 -0.16 -18.93 -16.24
C PRO A 45 0.80 -18.87 -15.04
N TRP A 46 1.82 -19.71 -15.00
CA TRP A 46 2.73 -19.82 -13.85
C TRP A 46 4.09 -19.16 -14.09
N ARG A 47 4.30 -18.59 -15.26
CA ARG A 47 5.50 -17.82 -15.55
C ARG A 47 5.54 -16.55 -14.69
N ASP A 48 6.62 -16.37 -13.93
CA ASP A 48 6.86 -15.14 -13.17
C ASP A 48 6.92 -13.93 -14.11
N MET A 49 6.21 -12.87 -13.72
CA MET A 49 6.09 -11.66 -14.50
C MET A 49 6.68 -10.44 -13.76
N MET A 50 6.31 -10.22 -12.51
CA MET A 50 6.85 -9.14 -11.72
C MET A 50 6.89 -9.50 -10.23
N SER A 51 8.05 -9.31 -9.60
CA SER A 51 8.27 -9.50 -8.16
C SER A 51 7.78 -10.86 -7.63
N GLY A 52 7.93 -11.94 -8.42
CA GLY A 52 7.49 -13.30 -8.11
C GLY A 52 5.98 -13.53 -8.29
N TRP A 53 5.25 -12.60 -8.87
CA TRP A 53 3.84 -12.79 -9.24
C TRP A 53 3.72 -13.26 -10.69
N SER A 54 2.85 -14.26 -10.89
CA SER A 54 2.42 -14.77 -12.18
C SER A 54 0.91 -14.54 -12.37
N PRO A 55 0.38 -14.63 -13.60
CA PRO A 55 -1.07 -14.62 -13.82
C PRO A 55 -1.82 -15.63 -12.96
N GLY A 56 -1.26 -16.83 -12.78
CA GLY A 56 -1.82 -17.89 -11.93
C GLY A 56 -1.89 -17.50 -10.46
N ARG A 57 -0.81 -16.95 -9.90
CA ARG A 57 -0.79 -16.47 -8.51
C ARG A 57 -1.77 -15.31 -8.29
N LEU A 58 -1.91 -14.38 -9.26
CA LEU A 58 -2.94 -13.34 -9.19
C LEU A 58 -4.35 -13.92 -9.22
N ALA A 59 -4.60 -14.95 -10.05
CA ALA A 59 -5.90 -15.63 -10.08
C ALA A 59 -6.23 -16.27 -8.72
N LEU A 60 -5.24 -16.92 -8.06
CA LEU A 60 -5.41 -17.47 -6.70
C LEU A 60 -5.80 -16.40 -5.67
N ALA A 61 -5.29 -15.18 -5.82
CA ALA A 61 -5.63 -14.04 -4.96
C ALA A 61 -6.92 -13.31 -5.38
N GLY A 62 -7.46 -13.65 -6.54
CA GLY A 62 -8.61 -12.99 -7.17
C GLY A 62 -9.95 -13.69 -6.93
N PRO A 63 -10.98 -13.26 -7.66
CA PRO A 63 -12.33 -13.83 -7.57
C PRO A 63 -12.47 -15.21 -8.24
N THR A 64 -11.50 -15.65 -9.03
CA THR A 64 -11.52 -16.91 -9.79
C THR A 64 -10.28 -17.74 -9.51
N PRO A 65 -10.05 -18.20 -8.25
CA PRO A 65 -8.83 -18.90 -7.87
C PRO A 65 -8.63 -20.23 -8.58
N GLU A 66 -9.69 -20.84 -9.07
CA GLU A 66 -9.69 -22.10 -9.82
C GLU A 66 -9.40 -21.96 -11.32
N LEU A 67 -9.26 -20.73 -11.84
CA LEU A 67 -9.17 -20.42 -13.27
C LEU A 67 -8.13 -21.29 -14.04
N PHE A 68 -7.01 -21.57 -13.42
CA PHE A 68 -5.90 -22.33 -14.03
C PHE A 68 -5.68 -23.71 -13.39
N GLY A 69 -6.66 -24.20 -12.61
CA GLY A 69 -6.54 -25.44 -11.86
C GLY A 69 -5.60 -25.32 -10.64
N PRO A 70 -5.18 -26.46 -10.07
CA PRO A 70 -4.33 -26.46 -8.90
C PRO A 70 -2.95 -25.87 -9.23
N PRO A 71 -2.38 -25.03 -8.34
CA PRO A 71 -1.06 -24.45 -8.55
C PRO A 71 0.03 -25.53 -8.51
N PRO A 72 1.11 -25.39 -9.28
CA PRO A 72 2.29 -26.21 -9.11
C PRO A 72 2.95 -25.92 -7.75
N ALA A 73 3.73 -26.89 -7.26
CA ALA A 73 4.44 -26.76 -5.98
C ALA A 73 5.30 -25.48 -5.94
N GLY A 74 5.10 -24.66 -4.91
CA GLY A 74 5.79 -23.40 -4.71
C GLY A 74 5.13 -22.18 -5.38
N ALA A 75 4.02 -22.36 -6.11
CA ALA A 75 3.22 -21.26 -6.68
C ALA A 75 1.98 -20.93 -5.83
N GLU A 76 1.77 -21.63 -4.73
CA GLU A 76 0.69 -21.36 -3.79
C GLU A 76 0.87 -19.97 -3.13
N LEU A 77 -0.22 -19.40 -2.65
CA LEU A 77 -0.14 -18.22 -1.80
C LEU A 77 0.48 -18.58 -0.45
N THR A 78 1.40 -17.79 0.02
CA THR A 78 1.94 -17.91 1.38
C THR A 78 0.85 -17.68 2.42
N PRO A 79 1.02 -18.12 3.70
CA PRO A 79 0.06 -17.84 4.75
C PRO A 79 -0.22 -16.34 4.93
N GLU A 80 0.80 -15.50 4.74
CA GLU A 80 0.66 -14.05 4.85
C GLU A 80 -0.10 -13.44 3.67
N GLU A 81 0.16 -13.88 2.45
CA GLU A 81 -0.59 -13.46 1.26
C GLU A 81 -2.07 -13.90 1.37
N SER A 82 -2.30 -15.12 1.86
CA SER A 82 -3.66 -15.64 2.10
C SER A 82 -4.41 -14.82 3.15
N GLU A 83 -3.75 -14.42 4.25
CA GLU A 83 -4.35 -13.52 5.25
C GLU A 83 -4.66 -12.16 4.63
N THR A 84 -3.77 -11.61 3.80
CA THR A 84 -3.97 -10.34 3.10
C THR A 84 -5.20 -10.41 2.18
N VAL A 85 -5.33 -11.46 1.37
CA VAL A 85 -6.49 -11.70 0.50
C VAL A 85 -7.78 -11.80 1.32
N LEU A 86 -7.75 -12.59 2.41
CA LEU A 86 -8.89 -12.77 3.30
C LEU A 86 -9.37 -11.44 3.91
N ARG A 87 -8.44 -10.53 4.24
CA ARG A 87 -8.75 -9.25 4.89
C ARG A 87 -9.07 -8.12 3.91
N ALA A 88 -8.63 -8.21 2.67
CA ALA A 88 -8.74 -7.13 1.69
C ALA A 88 -10.16 -6.57 1.59
N LYS A 89 -11.18 -7.42 1.55
CA LYS A 89 -12.58 -6.98 1.45
C LYS A 89 -13.01 -6.09 2.62
N SER A 90 -12.61 -6.42 3.85
CA SER A 90 -12.94 -5.62 5.03
C SER A 90 -12.16 -4.30 5.06
N VAL A 91 -10.89 -4.32 4.67
CA VAL A 91 -10.06 -3.10 4.55
C VAL A 91 -10.64 -2.16 3.48
N ILE A 92 -10.98 -2.69 2.31
CA ILE A 92 -11.62 -1.93 1.25
C ILE A 92 -12.94 -1.31 1.73
N ALA A 93 -13.80 -2.08 2.37
CA ALA A 93 -15.08 -1.59 2.89
C ALA A 93 -14.89 -0.50 3.96
N ALA A 94 -13.86 -0.63 4.81
CA ALA A 94 -13.53 0.37 5.83
C ALA A 94 -13.02 1.69 5.24
N LEU A 95 -12.31 1.63 4.11
CA LEU A 95 -11.63 2.79 3.52
C LEU A 95 -12.37 3.41 2.31
N ALA A 96 -13.26 2.66 1.65
CA ALA A 96 -13.91 3.08 0.39
C ALA A 96 -14.71 4.39 0.48
N GLY A 97 -15.22 4.75 1.66
CA GLY A 97 -15.95 5.98 1.91
C GLY A 97 -15.12 7.12 2.51
N SER A 98 -13.82 6.92 2.67
CA SER A 98 -12.95 7.92 3.30
C SER A 98 -12.77 9.11 2.38
N ALA A 99 -13.32 10.27 2.76
CA ALA A 99 -12.99 11.54 2.14
C ALA A 99 -11.57 11.92 2.60
N THR A 100 -10.63 11.96 1.69
CA THR A 100 -9.28 12.44 1.98
C THR A 100 -9.20 13.94 1.73
N PRO A 101 -8.69 14.74 2.67
CA PRO A 101 -8.40 16.15 2.39
C PRO A 101 -7.30 16.25 1.33
N ALA A 102 -7.06 17.43 0.84
CA ALA A 102 -5.92 17.70 -0.01
C ALA A 102 -4.66 17.89 0.86
N GLY A 103 -3.56 17.19 0.52
CA GLY A 103 -2.29 17.35 1.24
C GLY A 103 -2.24 16.60 2.57
N TRP A 104 -2.34 15.30 2.54
CA TRP A 104 -2.28 14.42 3.71
C TRP A 104 -1.13 13.42 3.60
N SER A 105 -0.75 12.84 4.73
CA SER A 105 0.12 11.67 4.76
C SER A 105 -0.35 10.63 5.76
N VAL A 106 0.01 9.38 5.48
CA VAL A 106 -0.32 8.20 6.30
C VAL A 106 0.88 7.27 6.34
N ALA A 107 1.13 6.64 7.48
CA ALA A 107 2.00 5.48 7.59
C ALA A 107 1.25 4.32 8.23
N ALA A 108 1.13 3.20 7.53
CA ALA A 108 0.67 1.94 8.08
C ALA A 108 1.88 1.14 8.61
N VAL A 109 1.85 0.70 9.85
CA VAL A 109 3.00 0.10 10.56
C VAL A 109 2.62 -1.26 11.13
N ALA A 110 3.30 -2.31 10.68
CA ALA A 110 3.03 -3.68 11.11
C ALA A 110 3.50 -3.95 12.54
N GLY A 111 2.69 -4.67 13.32
CA GLY A 111 3.07 -5.20 14.63
C GLY A 111 3.36 -4.16 15.72
N VAL A 112 3.07 -2.89 15.46
CA VAL A 112 3.36 -1.76 16.36
C VAL A 112 2.03 -1.16 16.81
N SER A 113 1.88 -0.88 18.10
CA SER A 113 0.72 -0.14 18.61
C SER A 113 0.85 1.36 18.40
N ALA A 114 -0.27 2.08 18.48
CA ALA A 114 -0.28 3.55 18.43
C ALA A 114 0.63 4.17 19.50
N ASP A 115 0.60 3.63 20.74
CA ASP A 115 1.44 4.09 21.84
C ASP A 115 2.95 3.89 21.52
N GLU A 116 3.29 2.74 20.97
CA GLU A 116 4.67 2.43 20.58
C GLU A 116 5.12 3.27 19.37
N ALA A 117 4.23 3.52 18.40
CA ALA A 117 4.54 4.38 17.25
C ALA A 117 4.92 5.80 17.71
N VAL A 118 4.15 6.39 18.63
CA VAL A 118 4.47 7.68 19.25
C VAL A 118 5.84 7.65 19.93
N ALA A 119 6.10 6.61 20.73
CA ALA A 119 7.37 6.46 21.42
C ALA A 119 8.57 6.34 20.46
N ARG A 120 8.42 5.57 19.36
CA ARG A 120 9.48 5.37 18.35
C ARG A 120 9.91 6.67 17.67
N VAL A 121 8.96 7.55 17.39
CA VAL A 121 9.26 8.85 16.78
C VAL A 121 9.59 9.95 17.80
N GLY A 122 9.58 9.65 19.10
CA GLY A 122 9.77 10.66 20.14
C GLY A 122 8.65 11.70 20.15
N GLY A 123 7.44 11.29 19.75
CA GLY A 123 6.29 12.18 19.65
C GLY A 123 5.87 12.74 21.01
N ARG A 124 5.61 14.06 21.07
CA ARG A 124 5.08 14.71 22.26
C ARG A 124 3.54 14.67 22.19
N LEU A 125 2.92 13.94 23.11
CA LEU A 125 1.47 13.90 23.23
C LEU A 125 0.91 15.30 23.46
N LEU A 126 -0.23 15.60 22.84
CA LEU A 126 -0.98 16.80 23.12
C LEU A 126 -1.74 16.65 24.45
N ASP A 127 -2.08 17.78 25.08
CA ASP A 127 -2.97 17.78 26.21
C ASP A 127 -4.32 17.17 25.82
N ASP A 128 -4.81 16.21 26.61
CA ASP A 128 -5.98 15.40 26.30
C ASP A 128 -5.90 14.72 24.92
N PRO A 129 -4.95 13.77 24.74
CA PRO A 129 -4.66 13.18 23.41
C PRO A 129 -5.73 12.18 22.95
N THR A 130 -6.74 11.90 23.77
CA THR A 130 -7.78 10.90 23.47
C THR A 130 -9.08 11.54 23.03
N GLY A 131 -9.76 10.88 22.09
CA GLY A 131 -11.08 11.31 21.63
C GLY A 131 -11.08 12.34 20.50
N TRP A 132 -9.92 12.78 20.01
CA TRP A 132 -9.83 13.65 18.85
C TRP A 132 -10.28 12.93 17.58
N SER A 133 -11.18 13.57 16.85
CA SER A 133 -11.57 13.12 15.51
C SER A 133 -10.61 13.62 14.44
N PHE A 134 -10.79 13.14 13.22
CA PHE A 134 -10.10 13.68 12.06
C PHE A 134 -10.37 15.18 11.87
N ASP A 135 -11.64 15.62 12.06
CA ASP A 135 -12.01 17.03 11.92
C ASP A 135 -11.33 17.92 12.98
N ASP A 136 -11.14 17.39 14.21
CA ASP A 136 -10.40 18.11 15.25
C ASP A 136 -8.93 18.28 14.86
N LEU A 137 -8.29 17.27 14.28
CA LEU A 137 -6.91 17.36 13.77
C LEU A 137 -6.80 18.37 12.62
N VAL A 138 -7.77 18.34 11.70
CA VAL A 138 -7.82 19.31 10.58
C VAL A 138 -7.98 20.73 11.14
N ALA A 139 -8.94 20.96 12.05
CA ALA A 139 -9.15 22.25 12.66
C ALA A 139 -7.92 22.77 13.43
N PHE A 140 -7.21 21.87 14.09
CA PHE A 140 -5.99 22.18 14.80
C PHE A 140 -4.82 22.55 13.86
N GLY A 141 -4.67 21.85 12.73
CA GLY A 141 -3.63 22.12 11.73
C GLY A 141 -3.83 23.44 10.96
N ILE A 142 -5.06 23.99 10.93
CA ILE A 142 -5.36 25.25 10.26
C ILE A 142 -5.05 26.47 11.14
N ASN A 143 -5.00 26.31 12.46
CA ASN A 143 -4.77 27.41 13.39
C ASN A 143 -3.26 27.72 13.56
N PRO A 144 -2.84 28.99 13.39
CA PRO A 144 -1.45 29.39 13.61
C PRO A 144 -0.98 29.19 15.07
N PRO A 145 0.32 28.93 15.30
CA PRO A 145 1.38 28.79 14.29
C PRO A 145 1.28 27.45 13.56
N PHE A 146 1.43 27.50 12.23
CA PHE A 146 1.38 26.34 11.32
C PHE A 146 2.51 25.32 11.51
N ASP A 147 3.17 25.32 12.64
CA ASP A 147 4.27 24.43 12.95
C ASP A 147 3.74 23.03 13.24
N HIS A 148 3.90 22.14 12.28
CA HIS A 148 3.63 20.70 12.40
C HIS A 148 2.29 20.38 13.08
N GLY A 149 1.23 20.27 12.29
CA GLY A 149 -0.14 19.97 12.76
C GLY A 149 -0.20 18.73 13.67
N GLY A 150 -1.36 18.46 14.24
CA GLY A 150 -1.58 17.27 15.04
C GLY A 150 -1.48 16.00 14.17
N ILE A 151 -0.76 15.02 14.67
CA ILE A 151 -0.63 13.69 14.06
C ILE A 151 -1.45 12.72 14.90
N GLY A 152 -2.37 12.00 14.26
CA GLY A 152 -3.18 10.97 14.90
C GLY A 152 -2.57 9.60 14.74
N ALA A 153 -2.71 8.73 15.75
CA ALA A 153 -2.38 7.32 15.64
C ALA A 153 -3.54 6.46 16.14
N HIS A 154 -3.81 5.37 15.43
CA HIS A 154 -4.91 4.46 15.74
C HIS A 154 -4.50 3.00 15.56
N ASP A 155 -4.93 2.15 16.51
CA ASP A 155 -4.67 0.71 16.48
C ASP A 155 -5.66 -0.01 15.57
N PHE A 156 -5.13 -0.94 14.78
CA PHE A 156 -5.90 -1.88 13.99
C PHE A 156 -5.35 -3.29 14.13
N ARG A 157 -6.07 -4.28 13.62
CA ARG A 157 -5.53 -5.62 13.50
C ARG A 157 -4.26 -5.60 12.65
N GLY A 158 -3.19 -6.16 13.18
CA GLY A 158 -1.90 -6.26 12.50
C GLY A 158 -0.95 -5.09 12.76
N GLY A 159 -1.38 -4.02 13.45
CA GLY A 159 -0.53 -2.89 13.77
C GLY A 159 -1.28 -1.58 13.97
N CYS A 160 -0.68 -0.48 13.62
CA CYS A 160 -1.30 0.84 13.72
C CYS A 160 -1.21 1.64 12.42
N VAL A 161 -1.99 2.70 12.34
CA VAL A 161 -1.89 3.71 11.28
C VAL A 161 -1.67 5.07 11.93
N VAL A 162 -0.68 5.77 11.42
CA VAL A 162 -0.33 7.15 11.78
C VAL A 162 -0.82 8.06 10.66
N VAL A 163 -1.51 9.15 10.99
CA VAL A 163 -2.18 10.04 10.03
C VAL A 163 -1.82 11.48 10.30
N HIS A 164 -1.40 12.21 9.28
CA HIS A 164 -1.26 13.67 9.32
C HIS A 164 -2.21 14.29 8.28
N PRO A 165 -3.36 14.85 8.69
CA PRO A 165 -4.44 15.27 7.78
C PRO A 165 -4.11 16.42 6.84
N LEU A 166 -3.24 17.32 7.23
CA LEU A 166 -2.85 18.52 6.48
C LEU A 166 -1.33 18.68 6.45
N GLY A 167 -0.60 17.57 6.30
CA GLY A 167 0.85 17.60 6.27
C GLY A 167 1.47 16.29 5.83
N TYR A 168 2.78 16.27 5.79
CA TYR A 168 3.56 15.18 5.22
C TYR A 168 4.32 14.36 6.26
N ASP A 169 4.25 14.76 7.55
CA ASP A 169 5.13 14.25 8.60
C ASP A 169 4.97 12.74 8.85
N ALA A 170 3.76 12.18 8.68
CA ALA A 170 3.55 10.75 8.89
C ALA A 170 4.33 9.85 7.89
N SER A 171 4.72 10.38 6.73
CA SER A 171 5.44 9.64 5.69
C SER A 171 6.83 10.19 5.37
N THR A 172 7.36 11.07 6.24
CA THR A 172 8.73 11.58 6.06
C THR A 172 9.77 10.46 6.24
N PRO A 173 10.94 10.57 5.60
CA PRO A 173 11.97 9.53 5.62
C PRO A 173 12.35 9.08 7.03
N ARG A 174 12.63 10.02 7.91
CA ARG A 174 13.06 9.73 9.27
C ARG A 174 11.95 9.06 10.09
N VAL A 175 10.69 9.51 9.93
CA VAL A 175 9.54 8.88 10.58
C VAL A 175 9.40 7.44 10.13
N LEU A 176 9.42 7.16 8.82
CA LEU A 176 9.27 5.80 8.31
C LEU A 176 10.40 4.87 8.76
N ARG A 177 11.64 5.36 8.80
CA ARG A 177 12.76 4.57 9.35
C ARG A 177 12.57 4.22 10.82
N LEU A 178 12.16 5.18 11.64
CA LEU A 178 11.92 4.94 13.05
C LEU A 178 10.74 3.98 13.27
N LEU A 179 9.65 4.17 12.56
CA LEU A 179 8.46 3.34 12.66
C LEU A 179 8.70 1.89 12.21
N SER A 180 9.54 1.68 11.18
CA SER A 180 9.79 0.36 10.61
C SER A 180 10.89 -0.46 11.29
N ARG A 181 11.55 0.04 12.36
CA ARG A 181 12.58 -0.72 13.09
C ARG A 181 12.04 -2.04 13.61
N GLY A 182 12.71 -3.15 13.23
CA GLY A 182 12.31 -4.51 13.57
C GLY A 182 10.97 -4.95 12.95
N THR A 183 10.44 -4.18 11.99
CA THR A 183 9.17 -4.46 11.31
C THR A 183 9.14 -3.78 9.94
N ARG A 184 7.95 -3.55 9.40
CA ARG A 184 7.76 -2.79 8.17
C ARG A 184 6.73 -1.67 8.34
N ALA A 185 6.92 -0.60 7.58
CA ALA A 185 5.99 0.50 7.46
C ALA A 185 5.82 0.87 5.99
N TYR A 186 4.60 1.21 5.59
CA TYR A 186 4.33 1.79 4.28
C TYR A 186 3.75 3.18 4.46
N GLY A 187 4.48 4.17 3.98
CA GLY A 187 4.07 5.57 3.98
C GLY A 187 3.43 5.97 2.66
N VAL A 188 2.38 6.76 2.71
CA VAL A 188 1.81 7.46 1.55
C VAL A 188 1.72 8.94 1.85
N VAL A 189 2.13 9.74 0.89
CA VAL A 189 1.88 11.19 0.88
C VAL A 189 1.02 11.53 -0.33
N ASP A 190 0.00 12.37 -0.13
CA ASP A 190 -0.78 13.00 -1.21
C ASP A 190 -0.38 14.47 -1.28
N ASN A 191 0.40 14.81 -2.29
CA ASN A 191 0.83 16.19 -2.56
C ASN A 191 0.11 16.70 -3.79
N GLN A 192 -0.67 17.78 -3.65
CA GLN A 192 -1.44 18.36 -4.74
C GLN A 192 -0.60 18.74 -5.97
N ALA A 193 0.66 19.10 -5.78
CA ALA A 193 1.55 19.50 -6.86
C ALA A 193 2.21 18.31 -7.58
N ASN A 194 2.54 17.23 -6.82
CA ASN A 194 3.36 16.12 -7.30
C ASN A 194 2.61 14.76 -7.33
N GLY A 195 1.32 14.78 -6.98
CA GLY A 195 0.53 13.55 -6.90
C GLY A 195 0.83 12.73 -5.64
N ARG A 196 0.46 11.46 -5.69
CA ARG A 196 0.65 10.52 -4.59
C ARG A 196 1.98 9.81 -4.73
N GLN A 197 2.64 9.60 -3.60
CA GLN A 197 3.88 8.83 -3.53
C GLN A 197 3.81 7.86 -2.37
N GLY A 198 4.28 6.63 -2.61
CA GLY A 198 4.37 5.57 -1.62
C GLY A 198 5.83 5.23 -1.30
N THR A 199 6.09 4.78 -0.09
CA THR A 199 7.41 4.35 0.34
C THR A 199 7.30 3.17 1.28
N LEU A 200 7.91 2.06 0.92
CA LEU A 200 8.03 0.88 1.79
C LEU A 200 9.38 0.92 2.52
N ALA A 201 9.32 0.86 3.84
CA ALA A 201 10.47 0.71 4.71
C ALA A 201 10.37 -0.60 5.51
N VAL A 202 11.46 -1.34 5.59
CA VAL A 202 11.61 -2.57 6.37
C VAL A 202 12.85 -2.47 7.23
N ASP A 203 12.69 -2.70 8.53
CA ASP A 203 13.78 -2.63 9.53
C ASP A 203 14.64 -1.33 9.43
N GLY A 204 13.98 -0.20 9.24
CA GLY A 204 14.61 1.11 9.12
C GLY A 204 15.24 1.40 7.75
N VAL A 205 15.09 0.52 6.76
CA VAL A 205 15.67 0.66 5.41
C VAL A 205 14.55 0.82 4.38
N PHE A 206 14.71 1.74 3.43
CA PHE A 206 13.78 1.85 2.30
C PHE A 206 14.05 0.73 1.30
N VAL A 207 12.99 -0.01 0.95
CA VAL A 207 13.07 -1.16 0.05
C VAL A 207 12.18 -1.01 -1.19
N GLY A 208 11.37 0.03 -1.25
CA GLY A 208 10.48 0.32 -2.38
C GLY A 208 10.03 1.77 -2.41
N TRP A 209 9.90 2.29 -3.63
CA TRP A 209 9.33 3.60 -3.96
C TRP A 209 8.22 3.39 -4.96
N ASP A 210 7.06 3.94 -4.69
CA ASP A 210 5.90 3.85 -5.55
C ASP A 210 5.45 5.27 -5.93
N LEU A 211 5.61 5.60 -7.20
CA LEU A 211 5.19 6.91 -7.73
C LEU A 211 3.69 6.97 -8.05
N ASN A 212 2.99 5.84 -7.92
CA ASN A 212 1.56 5.75 -8.17
C ASN A 212 0.90 4.72 -7.23
N PRO A 213 0.93 4.96 -5.91
CA PRO A 213 0.32 4.05 -4.94
C PRO A 213 -1.18 3.94 -5.19
N GLY A 214 -1.64 2.72 -5.50
CA GLY A 214 -3.02 2.44 -5.89
C GLY A 214 -3.28 2.49 -7.39
N GLY A 215 -2.25 2.70 -8.22
CA GLY A 215 -2.27 2.48 -9.66
C GLY A 215 -2.07 1.02 -10.06
N GLU A 216 -1.73 0.81 -11.32
CA GLU A 216 -1.34 -0.52 -11.82
C GLU A 216 0.02 -0.94 -11.25
N PRO A 217 0.23 -2.25 -11.04
CA PRO A 217 1.54 -2.75 -10.64
C PRO A 217 2.64 -2.42 -11.65
N ASP A 218 3.82 -2.15 -11.13
CA ASP A 218 5.03 -1.87 -11.87
C ASP A 218 6.08 -2.97 -11.61
N PRO A 219 6.99 -3.30 -12.54
CA PRO A 219 8.06 -4.29 -12.32
C PRO A 219 8.99 -3.96 -11.14
N GLU A 220 9.11 -2.70 -10.76
CA GLU A 220 9.91 -2.25 -9.62
C GLU A 220 9.16 -2.35 -8.28
N ASP A 221 7.85 -2.59 -8.32
CA ASP A 221 7.06 -2.76 -7.10
C ASP A 221 7.54 -3.96 -6.28
N HIS A 222 7.57 -3.80 -4.98
CA HIS A 222 7.80 -4.91 -4.08
C HIS A 222 6.64 -5.94 -4.18
N HIS A 223 6.91 -7.23 -3.99
CA HIS A 223 5.90 -8.30 -4.18
C HIS A 223 4.59 -8.06 -3.39
N ARG A 224 4.64 -7.40 -2.23
CA ARG A 224 3.47 -7.03 -1.43
C ARG A 224 2.65 -5.92 -2.07
N GLU A 225 3.31 -4.97 -2.73
CA GLU A 225 2.66 -3.87 -3.42
C GLU A 225 1.90 -4.37 -4.63
N VAL A 226 2.48 -5.31 -5.39
CA VAL A 226 1.79 -5.96 -6.52
C VAL A 226 0.47 -6.58 -6.06
N LEU A 227 0.47 -7.36 -4.98
CA LEU A 227 -0.75 -7.95 -4.42
C LEU A 227 -1.74 -6.88 -3.96
N ALA A 228 -1.26 -5.89 -3.22
CA ALA A 228 -2.09 -4.83 -2.67
C ALA A 228 -2.76 -3.99 -3.77
N LYS A 229 -2.01 -3.61 -4.82
CA LYS A 229 -2.53 -2.91 -6.00
C LYS A 229 -3.57 -3.75 -6.74
N PHE A 230 -3.29 -5.05 -6.94
CA PHE A 230 -4.27 -5.96 -7.54
C PHE A 230 -5.58 -6.00 -6.76
N LEU A 231 -5.53 -6.10 -5.44
CA LEU A 231 -6.71 -6.15 -4.58
C LEU A 231 -7.44 -4.79 -4.51
N ALA A 232 -6.70 -3.68 -4.59
CA ALA A 232 -7.25 -2.32 -4.51
C ALA A 232 -7.85 -1.80 -5.83
N ARG A 233 -7.68 -2.48 -6.97
CA ARG A 233 -8.03 -1.99 -8.32
C ARG A 233 -9.49 -1.57 -8.51
N GLY A 234 -10.40 -2.05 -7.64
CA GLY A 234 -11.82 -1.72 -7.70
C GLY A 234 -12.24 -0.47 -6.92
N VAL A 235 -11.32 0.23 -6.24
CA VAL A 235 -11.62 1.34 -5.33
C VAL A 235 -10.69 2.54 -5.54
N PRO A 236 -10.69 3.17 -6.70
CA PRO A 236 -9.69 4.17 -7.06
C PRO A 236 -9.60 5.35 -6.08
N SER A 237 -10.71 5.75 -5.45
CA SER A 237 -10.72 6.85 -4.47
C SER A 237 -9.94 6.55 -3.19
N ALA A 238 -9.85 5.27 -2.79
CA ALA A 238 -9.15 4.83 -1.59
C ALA A 238 -7.95 3.92 -1.89
N ALA A 239 -7.61 3.71 -3.16
CA ALA A 239 -6.63 2.71 -3.57
C ALA A 239 -5.28 2.87 -2.85
N ALA A 240 -4.74 4.09 -2.77
CA ALA A 240 -3.46 4.35 -2.10
C ALA A 240 -3.48 3.98 -0.61
N LEU A 241 -4.58 4.25 0.09
CA LEU A 241 -4.74 3.87 1.49
C LEU A 241 -4.87 2.35 1.67
N VAL A 242 -5.62 1.71 0.77
CA VAL A 242 -5.75 0.24 0.75
C VAL A 242 -4.38 -0.39 0.50
N VAL A 243 -3.63 0.11 -0.48
CA VAL A 243 -2.26 -0.35 -0.77
C VAL A 243 -1.37 -0.19 0.44
N ALA A 244 -1.35 0.98 1.09
CA ALA A 244 -0.55 1.20 2.29
C ALA A 244 -0.86 0.18 3.39
N CYS A 245 -2.13 0.00 3.70
CA CYS A 245 -2.56 -0.92 4.75
C CYS A 245 -2.25 -2.39 4.42
N LEU A 246 -2.58 -2.85 3.21
CA LEU A 246 -2.35 -4.24 2.81
C LEU A 246 -0.86 -4.56 2.67
N THR A 247 -0.05 -3.66 2.11
CA THR A 247 1.41 -3.83 1.97
C THR A 247 2.07 -3.93 3.34
N ALA A 248 1.70 -3.07 4.27
CA ALA A 248 2.17 -3.16 5.65
C ALA A 248 1.64 -4.39 6.40
N GLY A 249 0.48 -4.93 6.04
CA GLY A 249 -0.20 -5.99 6.79
C GLY A 249 -1.01 -5.45 7.98
N VAL A 250 -1.53 -4.25 7.85
CA VAL A 250 -2.45 -3.61 8.79
C VAL A 250 -3.86 -3.66 8.21
N TYR A 251 -4.83 -4.06 9.01
CA TYR A 251 -6.17 -4.38 8.51
C TYR A 251 -7.27 -3.58 9.23
N PRO A 252 -7.52 -2.33 8.80
CA PRO A 252 -8.69 -1.57 9.24
C PRO A 252 -9.99 -2.34 8.94
N ASN A 253 -10.89 -2.39 9.92
CA ASN A 253 -12.15 -3.12 9.82
C ASN A 253 -13.38 -2.25 10.13
N ALA A 254 -13.16 -0.97 10.42
CA ALA A 254 -14.20 0.03 10.63
C ALA A 254 -13.78 1.35 9.99
N PRO A 255 -14.72 2.20 9.55
CA PRO A 255 -14.43 3.52 9.05
C PRO A 255 -13.90 4.37 10.21
N GLY A 256 -12.59 4.49 10.32
CA GLY A 256 -11.96 5.17 11.45
C GLY A 256 -10.72 5.98 11.09
N LEU A 257 -10.14 5.75 9.91
CA LEU A 257 -8.89 6.40 9.53
C LEU A 257 -9.07 7.92 9.37
N PHE A 258 -10.21 8.32 8.81
CA PHE A 258 -10.57 9.72 8.57
C PHE A 258 -11.96 10.09 9.14
N ALA A 259 -12.55 9.25 9.98
CA ALA A 259 -13.91 9.48 10.51
C ALA A 259 -14.07 9.04 11.97
N GLY A 260 -13.04 8.47 12.60
CA GLY A 260 -13.08 8.00 13.98
C GLY A 260 -12.28 8.88 14.93
N SER A 261 -12.29 8.50 16.22
CA SER A 261 -11.42 9.13 17.22
C SER A 261 -10.07 8.44 17.22
N TYR A 262 -9.00 9.21 17.25
CA TYR A 262 -7.65 8.70 17.38
C TYR A 262 -7.37 8.22 18.80
N ARG A 263 -6.59 7.15 18.93
CA ARG A 263 -6.12 6.66 20.23
C ARG A 263 -5.09 7.60 20.84
N GLN A 264 -4.21 8.13 20.01
CA GLN A 264 -3.17 9.06 20.38
C GLN A 264 -3.12 10.22 19.41
N VAL A 265 -2.91 11.42 19.93
CA VAL A 265 -2.61 12.62 19.13
C VAL A 265 -1.35 13.26 19.67
N PHE A 266 -0.40 13.53 18.78
CA PHE A 266 0.93 14.00 19.14
C PHE A 266 1.49 14.98 18.10
N ARG A 267 2.62 15.60 18.43
CA ARG A 267 3.45 16.40 17.53
C ARG A 267 4.86 15.84 17.48
N LEU A 268 5.50 16.02 16.35
CA LEU A 268 6.95 15.81 16.21
C LEU A 268 7.72 17.02 16.75
N ASP A 269 8.99 16.80 17.08
CA ASP A 269 9.90 17.86 17.50
C ASP A 269 10.25 18.74 16.30
N THR A 270 10.06 20.06 16.41
CA THR A 270 10.36 21.02 15.35
C THR A 270 11.86 21.23 15.11
N ASP A 271 12.72 20.89 16.09
CA ASP A 271 14.16 21.02 15.98
C ASP A 271 14.83 19.86 15.25
N VAL A 272 14.05 18.86 14.84
CA VAL A 272 14.52 17.66 14.13
C VAL A 272 14.25 17.79 12.65
N ASP A 273 15.26 17.56 11.81
CA ASP A 273 15.06 17.41 10.37
C ASP A 273 14.43 16.03 10.06
N TRP A 274 13.12 16.03 9.85
CA TRP A 274 12.35 14.83 9.53
C TRP A 274 12.46 14.41 8.05
N PHE A 275 12.96 15.32 7.19
CA PHE A 275 13.18 15.07 5.76
C PHE A 275 14.60 14.61 5.44
N ASP A 276 15.41 14.33 6.46
CA ASP A 276 16.78 13.85 6.26
C ASP A 276 16.81 12.46 5.58
N TRP A 277 17.41 12.42 4.40
CA TRP A 277 17.66 11.23 3.60
C TRP A 277 19.08 10.66 3.77
N SER A 278 19.96 11.35 4.48
CA SER A 278 21.41 11.05 4.52
C SER A 278 21.75 9.71 5.18
N GLU A 279 20.84 9.14 5.96
CA GLU A 279 21.02 7.83 6.60
C GLU A 279 20.57 6.65 5.70
N SER A 280 20.28 6.86 4.42
CA SER A 280 20.12 5.73 3.49
C SER A 280 21.45 5.01 3.37
N PRO A 281 21.52 3.66 3.51
CA PRO A 281 22.72 2.96 3.16
C PRO A 281 23.05 3.36 1.73
N SER A 282 24.20 3.98 1.55
CA SER A 282 24.78 4.27 0.23
C SER A 282 24.75 2.94 -0.51
N GLY A 283 23.94 2.88 -1.57
CA GLY A 283 23.99 1.77 -2.53
C GLY A 283 25.38 1.77 -3.13
N ASP A 284 26.29 1.04 -2.52
CA ASP A 284 27.53 0.66 -3.15
C ASP A 284 27.20 -0.40 -4.21
N GLY A 285 27.32 0.05 -5.46
CA GLY A 285 27.72 -0.62 -6.66
C GLY A 285 26.93 -1.80 -7.20
#